data_3439675f3ff0f8b9493c5a8d8dd880ee
#
_entry.id   3439675f3ff0f8b9493c5a8d8dd880ee
#
_cell.length_a   1.000
_cell.length_b   1.000
_cell.length_c   1.000
_cell.angle_alpha   90.00
_cell.angle_beta   90.00
_cell.angle_gamma   90.00
#
_symmetry.space_group_name_H-M   'P 1'
#
loop_
_entity.id
_entity.type
_entity.pdbx_description
1 polymer ?
#
loop_
_entity_poly.entity_id
_entity_poly.type
_entity_poly.pdbx_seq_one_letter_code
_entity_poly.pdbx_strand_id
1 'polypeptide(L)'
;MVEDRAWLGKLHGELCALIAPVFAQARSRFTAFAYVAALLAVTGDRKSCWQLGEQAGHATPRRMQALLAEYAWDWRAVLERLQHFILAHLGDPEAILVLDETAELKKGTMSVGVARQHAGITGQIENCQTVVFCAYVTARAHALFNFRLYLPKQWCQDTGRRERAQVPGGTVFATKTEQGTQMVTEAVTAGVLFSWAAGDEVYGRSSKLRAACEDAGKGYVLAVPVNFRVTLPSGRKAAVASLARLVPARCWEIRSCGRGCKGHRDYQWALVATSSPRHWLLIRRKICDPADLAFFYCHAPGMVSLSILVKVAGKRWPVEECHQQAKGQTGLDQHQLRLWHSFHRHTVLSMCALALLAVATARPPGTPTPWAAADPAADAGTTGQPEHWRDTGKLPARPGEKPPRDTGLIRVTVPEARRLLAASARGTYGYTWSIWRRRHQARARWHHYQAQLQAAPP
;
A
#
# COMPACT_ATOMS: atom_id res chain seq x y z
N MET A 1 -20.71 -3.83 -18.34
CA MET A 1 -21.01 -5.02 -17.49
C MET A 1 -20.33 -6.29 -17.99
N VAL A 2 -20.59 -6.73 -19.21
CA VAL A 2 -19.94 -7.91 -19.82
C VAL A 2 -18.44 -7.70 -19.90
N GLU A 3 -18.00 -6.52 -20.34
CA GLU A 3 -16.59 -6.13 -20.48
C GLU A 3 -15.81 -6.09 -19.15
N ASP A 4 -16.44 -5.68 -18.05
CA ASP A 4 -15.75 -5.67 -16.75
C ASP A 4 -15.53 -7.05 -16.19
N ARG A 5 -16.51 -7.93 -16.39
CA ARG A 5 -16.36 -9.35 -16.05
C ARG A 5 -15.27 -10.01 -16.87
N ALA A 6 -15.27 -9.72 -18.17
CA ALA A 6 -14.24 -10.21 -19.08
C ALA A 6 -12.85 -9.70 -18.67
N TRP A 7 -12.74 -8.41 -18.35
CA TRP A 7 -11.49 -7.81 -17.88
C TRP A 7 -10.98 -8.43 -16.57
N LEU A 8 -11.83 -8.52 -15.56
CA LEU A 8 -11.46 -9.10 -14.26
C LEU A 8 -11.15 -10.60 -14.39
N GLY A 9 -11.91 -11.33 -15.22
CA GLY A 9 -11.62 -12.72 -15.54
C GLY A 9 -10.29 -12.88 -16.28
N LYS A 10 -9.97 -11.97 -17.21
CA LYS A 10 -8.69 -11.93 -17.91
C LYS A 10 -7.53 -11.70 -16.95
N LEU A 11 -7.60 -10.71 -16.06
CA LEU A 11 -6.57 -10.44 -15.05
C LEU A 11 -6.32 -11.63 -14.13
N HIS A 12 -7.40 -12.26 -13.66
CA HIS A 12 -7.28 -13.47 -12.84
C HIS A 12 -6.65 -14.62 -13.62
N GLY A 13 -7.08 -14.85 -14.86
CA GLY A 13 -6.50 -15.86 -15.75
C GLY A 13 -5.02 -15.61 -16.04
N GLU A 14 -4.63 -14.35 -16.27
CA GLU A 14 -3.25 -13.94 -16.50
C GLU A 14 -2.37 -14.21 -15.28
N LEU A 15 -2.80 -13.78 -14.08
CA LEU A 15 -2.05 -14.08 -12.85
C LEU A 15 -1.94 -15.58 -12.61
N CYS A 16 -3.03 -16.34 -12.82
CA CYS A 16 -3.02 -17.80 -12.70
C CYS A 16 -2.03 -18.44 -13.69
N ALA A 17 -1.99 -17.98 -14.94
CA ALA A 17 -1.03 -18.44 -15.94
C ALA A 17 0.42 -18.15 -15.54
N LEU A 18 0.69 -16.96 -15.00
CA LEU A 18 2.03 -16.59 -14.54
C LEU A 18 2.53 -17.44 -13.38
N ILE A 19 1.68 -17.75 -12.40
CA ILE A 19 2.09 -18.55 -11.24
C ILE A 19 2.00 -20.07 -11.50
N ALA A 20 1.28 -20.51 -12.53
CA ALA A 20 1.07 -21.93 -12.84
C ALA A 20 2.36 -22.77 -12.90
N PRO A 21 3.46 -22.31 -13.53
CA PRO A 21 4.68 -23.11 -13.64
C PRO A 21 5.37 -23.42 -12.30
N VAL A 22 5.07 -22.66 -11.25
CA VAL A 22 5.63 -22.91 -9.91
C VAL A 22 5.08 -24.19 -9.27
N PHE A 23 3.92 -24.65 -9.73
CA PHE A 23 3.23 -25.81 -9.19
C PHE A 23 3.42 -27.02 -10.09
N ALA A 24 4.32 -27.93 -9.73
CA ALA A 24 4.60 -29.13 -10.49
C ALA A 24 3.36 -30.03 -10.66
N GLN A 25 2.52 -30.12 -9.62
CA GLN A 25 1.33 -30.94 -9.63
C GLN A 25 0.07 -30.13 -9.95
N ALA A 26 -0.77 -30.64 -10.85
CA ALA A 26 -2.06 -30.03 -11.20
C ALA A 26 -2.94 -29.78 -9.96
N ARG A 27 -2.94 -30.71 -9.01
CA ARG A 27 -3.70 -30.59 -7.76
C ARG A 27 -3.31 -29.35 -6.95
N SER A 28 -2.02 -29.11 -6.71
CA SER A 28 -1.53 -27.94 -5.98
C SER A 28 -1.81 -26.65 -6.74
N ARG A 29 -1.61 -26.67 -8.06
CA ARG A 29 -1.86 -25.54 -8.96
C ARG A 29 -3.31 -25.09 -8.92
N PHE A 30 -4.26 -25.99 -9.15
CA PHE A 30 -5.69 -25.65 -9.12
C PHE A 30 -6.17 -25.25 -7.73
N THR A 31 -5.59 -25.85 -6.66
CA THR A 31 -5.91 -25.44 -5.30
C THR A 31 -5.40 -24.02 -5.01
N ALA A 32 -4.23 -23.62 -5.52
CA ALA A 32 -3.70 -22.26 -5.37
C ALA A 32 -4.60 -21.22 -6.08
N PHE A 33 -5.07 -21.54 -7.32
CA PHE A 33 -6.01 -20.68 -8.03
C PHE A 33 -7.34 -20.52 -7.29
N ALA A 34 -7.88 -21.64 -6.79
CA ALA A 34 -9.09 -21.63 -5.98
C ALA A 34 -8.91 -20.87 -4.66
N TYR A 35 -7.71 -20.94 -4.06
CA TYR A 35 -7.37 -20.20 -2.83
C TYR A 35 -7.44 -18.69 -3.06
N VAL A 36 -6.77 -18.19 -4.12
CA VAL A 36 -6.78 -16.77 -4.49
C VAL A 36 -8.20 -16.30 -4.81
N ALA A 37 -8.94 -17.07 -5.62
CA ALA A 37 -10.33 -16.76 -5.96
C ALA A 37 -11.23 -16.73 -4.71
N ALA A 38 -11.07 -17.67 -3.79
CA ALA A 38 -11.84 -17.74 -2.55
C ALA A 38 -11.52 -16.57 -1.60
N LEU A 39 -10.26 -16.12 -1.50
CA LEU A 39 -9.90 -14.93 -0.74
C LEU A 39 -10.67 -13.70 -1.21
N LEU A 40 -10.94 -13.59 -2.50
CA LEU A 40 -11.71 -12.50 -3.10
C LEU A 40 -13.23 -12.68 -2.92
N ALA A 41 -13.72 -13.92 -3.02
CA ALA A 41 -15.14 -14.23 -3.05
C ALA A 41 -15.78 -14.30 -1.65
N VAL A 42 -15.06 -14.79 -0.63
CA VAL A 42 -15.60 -14.90 0.73
C VAL A 42 -15.95 -13.50 1.28
N THR A 43 -17.23 -13.28 1.55
CA THR A 43 -17.76 -12.00 2.05
C THR A 43 -17.92 -11.92 3.56
N GLY A 44 -17.77 -13.03 4.28
CA GLY A 44 -17.87 -13.10 5.74
C GLY A 44 -16.66 -12.49 6.46
N ASP A 45 -16.79 -12.40 7.79
CA ASP A 45 -15.80 -11.75 8.66
C ASP A 45 -14.47 -12.51 8.76
N ARG A 46 -14.46 -13.80 8.37
CA ARG A 46 -13.29 -14.66 8.45
C ARG A 46 -12.98 -15.34 7.12
N LYS A 47 -11.69 -15.43 6.79
CA LYS A 47 -11.16 -16.11 5.60
C LYS A 47 -10.25 -17.26 6.00
N SER A 48 -10.71 -18.12 6.91
CA SER A 48 -9.98 -19.33 7.29
C SER A 48 -10.05 -20.39 6.19
N CYS A 49 -9.19 -21.41 6.27
CA CYS A 49 -9.21 -22.51 5.32
C CYS A 49 -10.59 -23.22 5.23
N TRP A 50 -11.43 -23.12 6.27
CA TRP A 50 -12.81 -23.62 6.24
C TRP A 50 -13.66 -22.83 5.24
N GLN A 51 -13.75 -21.51 5.44
CA GLN A 51 -14.55 -20.65 4.56
C GLN A 51 -14.01 -20.65 3.11
N LEU A 52 -12.67 -20.66 2.98
CA LEU A 52 -12.05 -20.75 1.65
C LEU A 52 -12.35 -22.09 0.97
N GLY A 53 -12.32 -23.19 1.72
CA GLY A 53 -12.66 -24.52 1.22
C GLY A 53 -14.12 -24.62 0.80
N GLU A 54 -15.03 -24.14 1.64
CA GLU A 54 -16.47 -24.08 1.35
C GLU A 54 -16.75 -23.25 0.09
N GLN A 55 -16.15 -22.05 0.00
CA GLN A 55 -16.29 -21.18 -1.18
C GLN A 55 -15.75 -21.83 -2.46
N ALA A 56 -14.74 -22.69 -2.36
CA ALA A 56 -14.16 -23.44 -3.47
C ALA A 56 -14.91 -24.77 -3.77
N GLY A 57 -16.02 -25.05 -3.09
CA GLY A 57 -16.81 -26.27 -3.29
C GLY A 57 -16.18 -27.52 -2.67
N HIS A 58 -15.30 -27.37 -1.67
CA HIS A 58 -14.69 -28.51 -0.98
C HIS A 58 -15.48 -28.88 0.27
N ALA A 59 -15.73 -30.19 0.48
CA ALA A 59 -16.43 -30.69 1.66
C ALA A 59 -15.66 -30.47 2.98
N THR A 60 -14.33 -30.24 2.91
CA THR A 60 -13.46 -30.02 4.08
C THR A 60 -12.36 -29.00 3.76
N PRO A 61 -11.77 -28.35 4.77
CA PRO A 61 -10.68 -27.39 4.57
C PRO A 61 -9.36 -28.07 4.16
N ARG A 62 -9.29 -29.39 4.12
CA ARG A 62 -8.07 -30.17 3.99
C ARG A 62 -7.19 -29.78 2.79
N ARG A 63 -7.82 -29.49 1.64
CA ARG A 63 -7.06 -29.08 0.43
C ARG A 63 -6.39 -27.72 0.63
N MET A 64 -7.10 -26.75 1.22
CA MET A 64 -6.56 -25.42 1.50
C MET A 64 -5.44 -25.47 2.55
N GLN A 65 -5.59 -26.31 3.57
CA GLN A 65 -4.55 -26.54 4.57
C GLN A 65 -3.31 -27.21 3.97
N ALA A 66 -3.52 -28.25 3.13
CA ALA A 66 -2.43 -28.97 2.46
C ALA A 66 -1.67 -28.06 1.48
N LEU A 67 -2.33 -27.13 0.80
CA LEU A 67 -1.68 -26.12 -0.05
C LEU A 67 -0.65 -25.32 0.74
N LEU A 68 -1.00 -24.90 1.95
CA LEU A 68 -0.12 -24.07 2.78
C LEU A 68 0.95 -24.90 3.46
N ALA A 69 0.65 -26.12 3.93
CA ALA A 69 1.52 -26.86 4.83
C ALA A 69 2.29 -28.03 4.18
N GLU A 70 1.72 -28.69 3.16
CA GLU A 70 2.21 -30.00 2.72
C GLU A 70 2.64 -30.05 1.25
N TYR A 71 1.91 -29.36 0.35
CA TYR A 71 2.24 -29.41 -1.06
C TYR A 71 3.60 -28.78 -1.34
N ALA A 72 4.37 -29.41 -2.23
CA ALA A 72 5.65 -28.90 -2.63
C ALA A 72 5.49 -27.76 -3.64
N TRP A 73 5.81 -26.52 -3.23
CA TRP A 73 5.93 -25.35 -4.09
C TRP A 73 6.68 -24.22 -3.37
N ASP A 74 7.37 -23.40 -4.14
CA ASP A 74 8.18 -22.31 -3.63
C ASP A 74 7.39 -20.99 -3.65
N TRP A 75 7.17 -20.42 -2.49
CA TRP A 75 6.51 -19.13 -2.34
C TRP A 75 7.33 -17.96 -2.92
N ARG A 76 8.68 -18.09 -2.96
CA ARG A 76 9.54 -17.06 -3.56
C ARG A 76 9.32 -16.98 -5.07
N ALA A 77 9.24 -18.10 -5.73
CA ALA A 77 8.94 -18.16 -7.15
C ALA A 77 7.55 -17.57 -7.46
N VAL A 78 6.54 -17.80 -6.58
CA VAL A 78 5.24 -17.13 -6.73
C VAL A 78 5.36 -15.63 -6.52
N LEU A 79 6.17 -15.16 -5.54
CA LEU A 79 6.41 -13.75 -5.31
C LEU A 79 7.05 -13.06 -6.51
N GLU A 80 8.05 -13.68 -7.13
CA GLU A 80 8.68 -13.16 -8.36
C GLU A 80 7.67 -13.04 -9.52
N ARG A 81 6.81 -14.02 -9.71
CA ARG A 81 5.74 -13.96 -10.72
C ARG A 81 4.72 -12.87 -10.40
N LEU A 82 4.37 -12.70 -9.12
CA LEU A 82 3.53 -11.60 -8.68
C LEU A 82 4.16 -10.23 -8.96
N GLN A 83 5.46 -10.09 -8.71
CA GLN A 83 6.19 -8.86 -9.00
C GLN A 83 6.17 -8.56 -10.51
N HIS A 84 6.38 -9.56 -11.37
CA HIS A 84 6.23 -9.41 -12.81
C HIS A 84 4.81 -8.96 -13.20
N PHE A 85 3.77 -9.55 -12.61
CA PHE A 85 2.39 -9.13 -12.83
C PHE A 85 2.15 -7.68 -12.45
N ILE A 86 2.64 -7.27 -11.27
CA ILE A 86 2.52 -5.88 -10.81
C ILE A 86 3.23 -4.92 -11.77
N LEU A 87 4.46 -5.24 -12.18
CA LEU A 87 5.24 -4.38 -13.07
C LEU A 87 4.66 -4.31 -14.48
N ALA A 88 4.11 -5.40 -15.00
CA ALA A 88 3.44 -5.41 -16.31
C ALA A 88 2.23 -4.46 -16.37
N HIS A 89 1.49 -4.35 -15.28
CA HIS A 89 0.28 -3.52 -15.24
C HIS A 89 0.47 -2.14 -14.63
N LEU A 90 1.36 -1.99 -13.65
CA LEU A 90 1.56 -0.77 -12.88
C LEU A 90 2.93 -0.15 -13.09
N GLY A 91 3.85 -0.79 -13.81
CA GLY A 91 5.22 -0.31 -14.01
C GLY A 91 5.27 1.17 -14.39
N ASP A 92 6.11 1.92 -13.66
CA ASP A 92 6.21 3.37 -13.79
C ASP A 92 7.63 3.79 -13.35
N PRO A 93 8.42 4.45 -14.18
CA PRO A 93 9.75 4.94 -13.79
C PRO A 93 9.69 5.92 -12.61
N GLU A 94 8.57 6.64 -12.44
CA GLU A 94 8.34 7.56 -11.32
C GLU A 94 7.74 6.88 -10.08
N ALA A 95 7.69 5.55 -10.05
CA ALA A 95 7.18 4.80 -8.91
C ALA A 95 8.00 5.06 -7.65
N ILE A 96 7.35 4.83 -6.52
CA ILE A 96 7.93 4.98 -5.20
C ILE A 96 7.86 3.61 -4.49
N LEU A 97 8.99 3.13 -3.98
CA LEU A 97 9.03 2.02 -3.05
C LEU A 97 8.78 2.54 -1.64
N VAL A 98 7.70 2.10 -1.02
CA VAL A 98 7.31 2.54 0.33
C VAL A 98 7.52 1.40 1.30
N LEU A 99 8.35 1.64 2.32
CA LEU A 99 8.63 0.68 3.40
C LEU A 99 7.77 1.00 4.61
N ASP A 100 7.14 -0.03 5.14
CA ASP A 100 6.38 0.05 6.39
C ASP A 100 6.21 -1.36 6.99
N GLU A 101 5.84 -1.44 8.25
CA GLU A 101 5.50 -2.70 8.87
C GLU A 101 4.07 -2.75 9.37
N THR A 102 3.54 -3.95 9.46
CA THR A 102 2.24 -4.16 10.10
C THR A 102 2.30 -5.31 11.09
N ALA A 103 1.57 -5.15 12.21
CA ALA A 103 1.42 -6.18 13.22
C ALA A 103 0.14 -6.97 12.97
N GLU A 104 0.24 -8.28 13.18
CA GLU A 104 -0.86 -9.23 13.17
C GLU A 104 -1.03 -9.80 14.58
N LEU A 105 -2.10 -9.38 15.26
CA LEU A 105 -2.37 -9.81 16.63
C LEU A 105 -2.65 -11.32 16.69
N LYS A 106 -2.05 -12.01 17.63
CA LYS A 106 -2.23 -13.45 17.84
C LYS A 106 -2.53 -13.75 19.32
N LYS A 107 -3.49 -14.64 19.55
CA LYS A 107 -3.83 -15.08 20.92
C LYS A 107 -2.84 -16.12 21.44
N GLY A 108 -2.34 -16.99 20.56
CA GLY A 108 -1.43 -18.07 20.92
C GLY A 108 0.05 -17.72 20.74
N THR A 109 0.93 -18.58 21.26
CA THR A 109 2.39 -18.41 21.25
C THR A 109 3.10 -19.27 20.20
N MET A 110 2.35 -20.08 19.43
CA MET A 110 2.92 -21.08 18.51
C MET A 110 3.12 -20.58 17.07
N SER A 111 2.52 -19.42 16.69
CA SER A 111 2.71 -18.88 15.35
C SER A 111 4.17 -18.46 15.14
N VAL A 112 4.73 -18.78 13.97
CA VAL A 112 6.14 -18.42 13.66
C VAL A 112 6.35 -16.90 13.77
N GLY A 113 7.41 -16.49 14.48
CA GLY A 113 7.75 -15.07 14.68
C GLY A 113 6.89 -14.34 15.73
N VAL A 114 5.91 -15.00 16.35
CA VAL A 114 5.06 -14.36 17.37
C VAL A 114 5.84 -14.05 18.63
N ALA A 115 5.72 -12.83 19.11
CA ALA A 115 6.32 -12.36 20.36
C ALA A 115 5.56 -11.14 20.88
N ARG A 116 5.83 -10.77 22.14
CA ARG A 116 5.40 -9.47 22.66
C ARG A 116 6.27 -8.38 22.06
N GLN A 117 5.67 -7.55 21.25
CA GLN A 117 6.34 -6.45 20.52
C GLN A 117 5.36 -5.32 20.26
N HIS A 118 5.88 -4.13 19.97
CA HIS A 118 5.05 -2.97 19.67
C HIS A 118 4.19 -3.23 18.44
N ALA A 119 2.88 -3.04 18.58
CA ALA A 119 1.90 -3.14 17.49
C ALA A 119 1.34 -1.76 17.19
N GLY A 120 1.69 -1.19 16.03
CA GLY A 120 1.22 0.15 15.61
C GLY A 120 -0.30 0.28 15.57
N ILE A 121 -1.03 -0.82 15.33
CA ILE A 121 -2.49 -0.83 15.28
C ILE A 121 -3.16 -0.54 16.64
N THR A 122 -2.50 -0.90 17.76
CA THR A 122 -2.99 -0.64 19.12
C THR A 122 -2.18 0.42 19.85
N GLY A 123 -1.00 0.79 19.32
CA GLY A 123 -0.04 1.68 19.98
C GLY A 123 0.61 1.07 21.23
N GLN A 124 0.47 -0.24 21.46
CA GLN A 124 0.91 -0.92 22.68
C GLN A 124 1.79 -2.13 22.37
N ILE A 125 2.34 -2.73 23.44
CA ILE A 125 3.07 -4.01 23.37
C ILE A 125 2.05 -5.16 23.36
N GLU A 126 1.93 -5.81 22.21
CA GLU A 126 0.99 -6.89 21.98
C GLU A 126 1.70 -8.21 21.64
N ASN A 127 0.98 -9.33 21.82
CA ASN A 127 1.41 -10.61 21.28
C ASN A 127 1.07 -10.67 19.80
N CYS A 128 2.07 -10.44 18.95
CA CYS A 128 1.85 -10.30 17.52
C CYS A 128 3.00 -10.87 16.67
N GLN A 129 2.69 -11.15 15.41
CA GLN A 129 3.69 -11.28 14.36
C GLN A 129 3.86 -9.91 13.71
N THR A 130 5.09 -9.53 13.37
CA THR A 130 5.37 -8.29 12.63
C THR A 130 5.91 -8.63 11.26
N VAL A 131 5.37 -8.00 10.24
CA VAL A 131 5.77 -8.20 8.84
C VAL A 131 6.20 -6.85 8.28
N VAL A 132 7.41 -6.80 7.74
CA VAL A 132 7.92 -5.64 6.99
C VAL A 132 7.48 -5.80 5.54
N PHE A 133 6.84 -4.80 4.99
CA PHE A 133 6.42 -4.77 3.60
C PHE A 133 7.15 -3.67 2.82
N CYS A 134 7.37 -3.95 1.54
CA CYS A 134 7.69 -2.97 0.53
C CYS A 134 6.50 -2.86 -0.42
N ALA A 135 5.88 -1.68 -0.52
CA ALA A 135 4.80 -1.42 -1.46
C ALA A 135 5.34 -0.69 -2.69
N TYR A 136 4.84 -1.05 -3.87
CA TYR A 136 5.07 -0.36 -5.14
C TYR A 136 3.92 0.62 -5.38
N VAL A 137 4.25 1.91 -5.35
CA VAL A 137 3.26 3.00 -5.39
C VAL A 137 3.46 3.86 -6.62
N THR A 138 2.43 4.00 -7.43
CA THR A 138 2.41 4.83 -8.65
C THR A 138 1.35 5.93 -8.55
N ALA A 139 1.21 6.71 -9.61
CA ALA A 139 0.11 7.66 -9.73
C ALA A 139 -1.26 6.96 -9.90
N ARG A 140 -1.27 5.74 -10.45
CA ARG A 140 -2.48 4.99 -10.82
C ARG A 140 -3.02 4.11 -9.70
N ALA A 141 -2.12 3.40 -9.01
CA ALA A 141 -2.45 2.46 -7.94
C ALA A 141 -1.23 2.13 -7.07
N HIS A 142 -1.46 1.29 -6.06
CA HIS A 142 -0.44 0.79 -5.17
C HIS A 142 -0.68 -0.68 -4.86
N ALA A 143 0.39 -1.46 -4.71
CA ALA A 143 0.34 -2.88 -4.39
C ALA A 143 1.47 -3.28 -3.44
N LEU A 144 1.23 -4.29 -2.59
CA LEU A 144 2.31 -4.92 -1.82
C LEU A 144 3.22 -5.67 -2.79
N PHE A 145 4.50 -5.36 -2.78
CA PHE A 145 5.48 -5.82 -3.78
C PHE A 145 6.47 -6.85 -3.23
N ASN A 146 6.89 -6.68 -1.98
CA ASN A 146 7.80 -7.59 -1.30
C ASN A 146 7.49 -7.61 0.20
N PHE A 147 7.92 -8.64 0.93
CA PHE A 147 7.70 -8.74 2.36
C PHE A 147 8.78 -9.57 3.08
N ARG A 148 8.91 -9.35 4.39
CA ARG A 148 9.75 -10.13 5.30
C ARG A 148 9.03 -10.33 6.64
N LEU A 149 8.97 -11.56 7.10
CA LEU A 149 8.56 -11.83 8.48
C LEU A 149 9.69 -11.42 9.42
N TYR A 150 9.41 -10.50 10.32
CA TYR A 150 10.36 -10.13 11.36
C TYR A 150 10.46 -11.24 12.42
N LEU A 151 11.66 -11.80 12.59
CA LEU A 151 11.97 -12.72 13.66
C LEU A 151 12.71 -11.98 14.77
N PRO A 152 12.10 -11.77 15.96
CA PRO A 152 12.80 -11.21 17.13
C PRO A 152 14.03 -12.01 17.52
N LYS A 153 15.01 -11.38 18.17
CA LYS A 153 16.25 -12.04 18.60
C LYS A 153 16.00 -13.32 19.38
N GLN A 154 14.99 -13.32 20.28
CA GLN A 154 14.58 -14.49 21.05
C GLN A 154 14.20 -15.69 20.16
N TRP A 155 13.53 -15.43 19.02
CA TRP A 155 13.23 -16.47 18.05
C TRP A 155 14.48 -17.01 17.35
N CYS A 156 15.42 -16.14 17.02
CA CYS A 156 16.67 -16.54 16.36
C CYS A 156 17.57 -17.38 17.28
N GLN A 157 17.48 -17.18 18.59
CA GLN A 157 18.25 -17.89 19.62
C GLN A 157 17.62 -19.20 20.09
N ASP A 158 16.30 -19.36 19.95
CA ASP A 158 15.57 -20.57 20.38
C ASP A 158 15.54 -21.61 19.24
N THR A 159 16.53 -22.51 19.25
CA THR A 159 16.69 -23.58 18.26
C THR A 159 15.47 -24.50 18.22
N GLY A 160 14.96 -24.93 19.37
CA GLY A 160 13.81 -25.84 19.46
C GLY A 160 12.52 -25.19 18.92
N ARG A 161 12.34 -23.88 19.12
CA ARG A 161 11.21 -23.15 18.57
C ARG A 161 11.33 -22.98 17.05
N ARG A 162 12.55 -22.73 16.55
CA ARG A 162 12.85 -22.66 15.12
C ARG A 162 12.58 -23.99 14.41
N GLU A 163 13.04 -25.09 14.99
CA GLU A 163 12.82 -26.44 14.47
C GLU A 163 11.33 -26.77 14.37
N ARG A 164 10.57 -26.56 15.44
CA ARG A 164 9.11 -26.78 15.46
C ARG A 164 8.38 -25.94 14.41
N ALA A 165 8.84 -24.72 14.15
CA ALA A 165 8.27 -23.83 13.14
C ALA A 165 8.87 -24.03 11.75
N GLN A 166 9.84 -24.94 11.59
CA GLN A 166 10.56 -25.21 10.34
C GLN A 166 11.17 -23.94 9.73
N VAL A 167 11.78 -23.12 10.60
CA VAL A 167 12.55 -21.94 10.15
C VAL A 167 13.84 -22.42 9.47
N PRO A 168 14.17 -21.98 8.24
CA PRO A 168 15.39 -22.40 7.56
C PRO A 168 16.64 -22.14 8.39
N GLY A 169 17.60 -23.08 8.38
CA GLY A 169 18.82 -23.03 9.20
C GLY A 169 19.64 -21.76 8.99
N GLY A 170 19.75 -21.29 7.75
CA GLY A 170 20.46 -20.05 7.39
C GLY A 170 19.74 -18.74 7.76
N THR A 171 18.55 -18.78 8.38
CA THR A 171 17.86 -17.55 8.77
C THR A 171 18.57 -16.91 9.96
N VAL A 172 19.09 -15.71 9.77
CA VAL A 172 19.76 -14.89 10.78
C VAL A 172 18.88 -13.76 11.25
N PHE A 173 19.19 -13.19 12.41
CA PHE A 173 18.52 -11.98 12.88
C PHE A 173 18.81 -10.81 11.95
N ALA A 174 17.75 -10.10 11.55
CA ALA A 174 17.84 -8.83 10.86
C ALA A 174 16.84 -7.85 11.47
N THR A 175 17.26 -6.61 11.66
CA THR A 175 16.35 -5.53 12.08
C THR A 175 15.34 -5.22 10.97
N LYS A 176 14.22 -4.58 11.31
CA LYS A 176 13.21 -4.17 10.33
C LYS A 176 13.82 -3.27 9.25
N THR A 177 14.71 -2.36 9.65
CA THR A 177 15.41 -1.46 8.71
C THR A 177 16.37 -2.20 7.79
N GLU A 178 17.08 -3.21 8.27
CA GLU A 178 17.92 -4.07 7.43
C GLU A 178 17.08 -4.89 6.45
N GLN A 179 15.94 -5.43 6.89
CA GLN A 179 14.99 -6.12 6.00
C GLN A 179 14.46 -5.18 4.91
N GLY A 180 14.10 -3.93 5.27
CA GLY A 180 13.68 -2.91 4.31
C GLY A 180 14.78 -2.56 3.32
N THR A 181 16.02 -2.37 3.80
CA THR A 181 17.19 -2.11 2.93
C THR A 181 17.42 -3.25 1.96
N GLN A 182 17.36 -4.50 2.41
CA GLN A 182 17.51 -5.67 1.54
C GLN A 182 16.45 -5.70 0.43
N MET A 183 15.18 -5.41 0.76
CA MET A 183 14.10 -5.38 -0.25
C MET A 183 14.30 -4.29 -1.29
N VAL A 184 14.83 -3.12 -0.91
CA VAL A 184 15.17 -2.06 -1.87
C VAL A 184 16.36 -2.48 -2.75
N THR A 185 17.41 -3.06 -2.16
CA THR A 185 18.57 -3.56 -2.91
C THR A 185 18.19 -4.68 -3.90
N GLU A 186 17.33 -5.61 -3.48
CA GLU A 186 16.78 -6.64 -4.36
C GLU A 186 16.01 -6.03 -5.54
N ALA A 187 15.19 -5.01 -5.29
CA ALA A 187 14.45 -4.32 -6.35
C ALA A 187 15.40 -3.63 -7.35
N VAL A 188 16.47 -3.00 -6.87
CA VAL A 188 17.54 -2.41 -7.73
C VAL A 188 18.20 -3.49 -8.56
N THR A 189 18.64 -4.58 -7.93
CA THR A 189 19.32 -5.69 -8.60
C THR A 189 18.45 -6.36 -9.66
N ALA A 190 17.13 -6.46 -9.38
CA ALA A 190 16.15 -7.01 -10.32
C ALA A 190 15.75 -6.03 -11.44
N GLY A 191 16.33 -4.82 -11.49
CA GLY A 191 16.02 -3.82 -12.51
C GLY A 191 14.60 -3.24 -12.41
N VAL A 192 14.00 -3.26 -11.21
CA VAL A 192 12.66 -2.68 -11.00
C VAL A 192 12.70 -1.19 -11.30
N LEU A 193 11.75 -0.73 -12.11
CA LEU A 193 11.60 0.68 -12.42
C LEU A 193 10.99 1.42 -11.22
N PHE A 194 11.77 2.30 -10.61
CA PHE A 194 11.31 3.25 -9.59
C PHE A 194 12.31 4.40 -9.47
N SER A 195 11.86 5.55 -9.01
CA SER A 195 12.72 6.73 -8.79
C SER A 195 12.94 7.05 -7.31
N TRP A 196 12.03 6.63 -6.43
CA TRP A 196 12.01 7.09 -5.05
C TRP A 196 11.82 5.96 -4.05
N ALA A 197 12.40 6.13 -2.86
CA ALA A 197 12.07 5.35 -1.67
C ALA A 197 11.42 6.26 -0.62
N ALA A 198 10.45 5.74 0.12
CA ALA A 198 9.81 6.42 1.24
C ALA A 198 9.59 5.47 2.41
N GLY A 199 9.51 5.99 3.61
CA GLY A 199 9.30 5.23 4.83
C GLY A 199 9.06 6.15 6.02
N ASP A 200 8.67 5.56 7.14
CA ASP A 200 8.45 6.28 8.40
C ASP A 200 9.78 6.59 9.13
N GLU A 201 9.67 7.08 10.37
CA GLU A 201 10.82 7.45 11.21
C GLU A 201 11.75 6.27 11.55
N VAL A 202 11.24 5.04 11.53
CA VAL A 202 12.04 3.84 11.75
C VAL A 202 13.06 3.70 10.61
N TYR A 203 12.58 3.79 9.37
CA TYR A 203 13.42 3.69 8.16
C TYR A 203 14.25 4.94 7.93
N GLY A 204 13.74 6.11 8.27
CA GLY A 204 14.47 7.38 8.14
C GLY A 204 15.74 7.47 8.98
N ARG A 205 15.81 6.76 10.10
CA ARG A 205 17.03 6.64 10.92
C ARG A 205 18.13 5.79 10.29
N SER A 206 17.79 4.91 9.34
CA SER A 206 18.74 3.97 8.74
C SER A 206 19.68 4.66 7.76
N SER A 207 20.94 4.84 8.15
CA SER A 207 22.00 5.30 7.24
C SER A 207 22.28 4.29 6.12
N LYS A 208 22.15 2.98 6.41
CA LYS A 208 22.32 1.91 5.42
C LYS A 208 21.28 2.00 4.30
N LEU A 209 20.01 2.27 4.64
CA LEU A 209 18.95 2.43 3.64
C LEU A 209 19.21 3.66 2.76
N ARG A 210 19.60 4.79 3.37
CA ARG A 210 19.91 6.00 2.61
C ARG A 210 21.08 5.77 1.65
N ALA A 211 22.17 5.19 2.15
CA ALA A 211 23.33 4.85 1.31
C ALA A 211 22.94 3.92 0.16
N ALA A 212 22.17 2.85 0.41
CA ALA A 212 21.71 1.95 -0.63
C ALA A 212 20.88 2.64 -1.73
N CYS A 213 20.07 3.64 -1.36
CA CYS A 213 19.35 4.46 -2.34
C CYS A 213 20.30 5.37 -3.13
N GLU A 214 21.23 6.04 -2.45
CA GLU A 214 22.22 6.95 -3.06
C GLU A 214 23.14 6.21 -4.04
N ASP A 215 23.69 5.06 -3.63
CA ASP A 215 24.53 4.21 -4.45
C ASP A 215 23.81 3.69 -5.70
N ALA A 216 22.50 3.47 -5.59
CA ALA A 216 21.64 3.07 -6.72
C ALA A 216 21.17 4.25 -7.58
N GLY A 217 21.55 5.49 -7.28
CA GLY A 217 21.09 6.68 -7.97
C GLY A 217 19.58 6.95 -7.78
N LYS A 218 19.01 6.54 -6.65
CA LYS A 218 17.60 6.72 -6.33
C LYS A 218 17.39 7.85 -5.32
N GLY A 219 16.29 8.57 -5.48
CA GLY A 219 15.87 9.57 -4.50
C GLY A 219 15.19 8.92 -3.29
N TYR A 220 15.14 9.65 -2.18
CA TYR A 220 14.31 9.25 -1.05
C TYR A 220 13.68 10.45 -0.33
N VAL A 221 12.52 10.20 0.28
CA VAL A 221 11.86 11.08 1.24
C VAL A 221 11.48 10.24 2.45
N LEU A 222 12.29 10.26 3.47
CA LEU A 222 12.15 9.43 4.67
C LEU A 222 11.78 10.28 5.86
N ALA A 223 10.70 9.94 6.57
CA ALA A 223 10.35 10.64 7.79
C ALA A 223 11.44 10.46 8.85
N VAL A 224 11.69 11.51 9.63
CA VAL A 224 12.71 11.49 10.69
C VAL A 224 12.13 12.07 11.98
N PRO A 225 12.57 11.60 13.15
CA PRO A 225 12.05 12.07 14.41
C PRO A 225 12.53 13.49 14.75
N VAL A 226 11.80 14.14 15.64
CA VAL A 226 12.02 15.53 16.07
C VAL A 226 13.45 15.82 16.56
N ASN A 227 14.15 14.83 17.08
CA ASN A 227 15.53 14.92 17.56
C ASN A 227 16.59 14.58 16.50
N PHE A 228 16.19 14.27 15.28
CA PHE A 228 17.11 14.01 14.17
C PHE A 228 17.98 15.26 13.92
N ARG A 229 19.26 15.05 13.65
CA ARG A 229 20.21 16.17 13.47
C ARG A 229 20.68 16.22 12.03
N VAL A 230 20.68 17.43 11.49
CA VAL A 230 21.25 17.74 10.18
C VAL A 230 22.38 18.76 10.32
N THR A 231 23.33 18.72 9.38
CA THR A 231 24.39 19.73 9.27
C THR A 231 23.93 20.75 8.23
N LEU A 232 23.95 22.02 8.61
CA LEU A 232 23.62 23.14 7.73
C LEU A 232 24.82 23.53 6.83
N PRO A 233 24.61 24.29 5.76
CA PRO A 233 25.71 24.79 4.92
C PRO A 233 26.78 25.59 5.70
N SER A 234 26.40 26.19 6.84
CA SER A 234 27.33 26.87 7.76
C SER A 234 28.21 25.91 8.58
N GLY A 235 28.08 24.58 8.43
CA GLY A 235 28.75 23.59 9.27
C GLY A 235 28.05 23.33 10.62
N ARG A 236 27.11 24.15 11.02
CA ARG A 236 26.38 23.98 12.30
C ARG A 236 25.46 22.74 12.26
N LYS A 237 25.59 21.88 13.28
CA LYS A 237 24.67 20.75 13.49
C LYS A 237 23.49 21.19 14.37
N ALA A 238 22.26 20.94 13.90
CA ALA A 238 21.06 21.31 14.64
C ALA A 238 20.00 20.19 14.57
N ALA A 239 19.18 20.10 15.61
CA ALA A 239 18.01 19.24 15.61
C ALA A 239 16.93 19.83 14.69
N VAL A 240 16.21 18.97 13.97
CA VAL A 240 15.21 19.41 12.99
C VAL A 240 14.09 20.22 13.61
N ALA A 241 13.68 19.90 14.86
CA ALA A 241 12.68 20.66 15.59
C ALA A 241 13.13 22.11 15.89
N SER A 242 14.42 22.32 16.18
CA SER A 242 14.95 23.65 16.39
C SER A 242 15.00 24.47 15.10
N LEU A 243 15.27 23.82 13.98
CA LEU A 243 15.29 24.46 12.66
C LEU A 243 13.92 24.93 12.23
N ALA A 244 12.85 24.18 12.51
CA ALA A 244 11.49 24.55 12.15
C ALA A 244 11.08 25.92 12.73
N ARG A 245 11.56 26.27 13.94
CA ARG A 245 11.30 27.56 14.59
C ARG A 245 12.01 28.72 13.92
N LEU A 246 13.06 28.46 13.16
CA LEU A 246 13.89 29.44 12.48
C LEU A 246 13.47 29.67 11.02
N VAL A 247 12.54 28.86 10.49
CA VAL A 247 12.04 29.04 9.12
C VAL A 247 11.18 30.30 9.04
N PRO A 248 11.58 31.29 8.19
CA PRO A 248 10.80 32.53 8.05
C PRO A 248 9.39 32.23 7.49
N ALA A 249 8.41 33.07 7.86
CA ALA A 249 7.01 32.88 7.41
C ALA A 249 6.88 32.81 5.89
N ARG A 250 7.64 33.59 5.13
CA ARG A 250 7.67 33.62 3.68
C ARG A 250 8.18 32.33 3.01
N CYS A 251 8.84 31.44 3.76
CA CYS A 251 9.38 30.18 3.26
C CYS A 251 8.41 29.00 3.41
N TRP A 252 7.23 29.26 3.94
CA TRP A 252 6.18 28.25 4.04
C TRP A 252 5.22 28.36 2.87
N GLU A 253 5.09 27.28 2.13
CA GLU A 253 4.21 27.19 0.98
C GLU A 253 3.09 26.17 1.23
N ILE A 254 1.84 26.53 0.90
CA ILE A 254 0.72 25.60 0.95
C ILE A 254 0.80 24.69 -0.28
N ARG A 255 0.91 23.38 -0.05
CA ARG A 255 0.94 22.37 -1.11
C ARG A 255 0.11 21.18 -0.71
N SER A 256 -0.60 20.59 -1.69
CA SER A 256 -1.31 19.34 -1.51
C SER A 256 -0.36 18.15 -1.67
N CYS A 257 -0.43 17.22 -0.74
CA CYS A 257 0.25 15.92 -0.87
C CYS A 257 -0.66 14.84 -1.49
N GLY A 258 -1.70 15.24 -2.20
CA GLY A 258 -2.64 14.38 -2.90
C GLY A 258 -3.98 14.22 -2.20
N ARG A 259 -4.87 13.46 -2.81
CA ARG A 259 -6.22 13.21 -2.28
C ARG A 259 -6.21 12.13 -1.23
N GLY A 260 -6.95 12.33 -0.15
CA GLY A 260 -7.35 11.31 0.80
C GLY A 260 -8.84 10.99 0.66
N CYS A 261 -9.35 10.09 1.49
CA CYS A 261 -10.78 9.73 1.53
C CYS A 261 -11.70 10.93 1.87
N LYS A 262 -11.16 11.95 2.56
CA LYS A 262 -11.87 13.18 2.98
C LYS A 262 -11.57 14.40 2.11
N GLY A 263 -10.96 14.25 0.93
CA GLY A 263 -10.59 15.36 0.05
C GLY A 263 -9.08 15.58 -0.06
N HIS A 264 -8.66 16.80 -0.46
CA HIS A 264 -7.25 17.15 -0.55
C HIS A 264 -6.60 17.21 0.83
N ARG A 265 -5.32 16.79 0.89
CA ARG A 265 -4.50 16.86 2.10
C ARG A 265 -3.51 17.99 1.97
N ASP A 266 -3.98 19.20 2.28
CA ASP A 266 -3.19 20.42 2.17
C ASP A 266 -2.47 20.72 3.47
N TYR A 267 -1.18 21.05 3.35
CA TYR A 267 -0.30 21.40 4.46
C TYR A 267 0.58 22.55 4.05
N GLN A 268 1.18 23.21 5.03
CA GLN A 268 2.29 24.11 4.79
C GLN A 268 3.60 23.34 4.82
N TRP A 269 4.47 23.65 3.87
CA TRP A 269 5.74 22.99 3.66
C TRP A 269 6.88 23.98 3.56
N ALA A 270 8.02 23.62 4.10
CA ALA A 270 9.25 24.38 3.96
C ALA A 270 10.41 23.45 3.64
N LEU A 271 11.37 23.94 2.84
CA LEU A 271 12.55 23.20 2.44
C LEU A 271 13.80 23.90 2.99
N VAL A 272 14.63 23.17 3.72
CA VAL A 272 15.87 23.65 4.32
C VAL A 272 17.04 22.92 3.70
N ALA A 273 18.01 23.64 3.12
CA ALA A 273 19.23 23.09 2.59
C ALA A 273 20.12 22.52 3.71
N THR A 274 20.83 21.44 3.42
CA THR A 274 21.85 20.87 4.29
C THR A 274 23.26 21.10 3.73
N SER A 275 24.30 20.79 4.51
CA SER A 275 25.71 20.86 4.04
C SER A 275 26.04 19.87 2.93
N SER A 276 25.29 18.76 2.86
CA SER A 276 25.46 17.77 1.81
C SER A 276 24.72 18.22 0.55
N PRO A 277 25.37 18.26 -0.61
CA PRO A 277 24.71 18.56 -1.87
C PRO A 277 23.61 17.52 -2.14
N ARG A 278 22.51 17.98 -2.76
CA ARG A 278 21.36 17.11 -3.11
C ARG A 278 20.63 16.50 -1.90
N HIS A 279 20.85 17.03 -0.69
CA HIS A 279 20.12 16.64 0.52
C HIS A 279 19.39 17.84 1.11
N TRP A 280 18.17 17.58 1.58
CA TRP A 280 17.30 18.61 2.15
C TRP A 280 16.58 18.09 3.38
N LEU A 281 16.26 19.00 4.29
CA LEU A 281 15.25 18.79 5.30
C LEU A 281 13.93 19.39 4.80
N LEU A 282 12.93 18.54 4.57
CA LEU A 282 11.58 18.96 4.25
C LEU A 282 10.76 18.96 5.54
N ILE A 283 10.08 20.06 5.81
CA ILE A 283 9.27 20.25 7.02
C ILE A 283 7.82 20.45 6.61
N ARG A 284 6.91 19.72 7.25
CA ARG A 284 5.47 19.85 7.09
C ARG A 284 4.86 20.36 8.38
N ARG A 285 3.87 21.28 8.28
CA ARG A 285 3.00 21.64 9.39
C ARG A 285 1.54 21.66 8.98
N LYS A 286 0.62 21.36 9.90
CA LYS A 286 -0.81 21.50 9.63
C LYS A 286 -1.19 22.97 9.52
N ILE A 287 -2.14 23.28 8.63
CA ILE A 287 -2.66 24.65 8.45
C ILE A 287 -3.45 25.08 9.68
N CYS A 288 -4.30 24.19 10.21
CA CYS A 288 -5.14 24.47 11.38
C CYS A 288 -4.42 24.29 12.73
N ASP A 289 -3.24 23.66 12.75
CA ASP A 289 -2.44 23.45 13.94
C ASP A 289 -0.95 23.53 13.58
N PRO A 290 -0.35 24.73 13.54
CA PRO A 290 1.06 24.92 13.17
C PRO A 290 2.07 24.26 14.11
N ALA A 291 1.64 23.78 15.28
CA ALA A 291 2.48 23.02 16.21
C ALA A 291 2.62 21.54 15.81
N ASP A 292 1.68 21.01 15.03
CA ASP A 292 1.78 19.65 14.46
C ASP A 292 2.76 19.64 13.29
N LEU A 293 4.00 19.24 13.58
CA LEU A 293 5.13 19.21 12.67
C LEU A 293 5.49 17.77 12.30
N ALA A 294 5.88 17.57 11.05
CA ALA A 294 6.56 16.35 10.61
C ALA A 294 7.81 16.72 9.80
N PHE A 295 8.84 15.89 9.90
CA PHE A 295 10.15 16.12 9.33
C PHE A 295 10.52 14.99 8.40
N PHE A 296 11.15 15.33 7.27
CA PHE A 296 11.61 14.34 6.30
C PHE A 296 13.02 14.69 5.86
N TYR A 297 13.92 13.70 5.90
CA TYR A 297 15.23 13.84 5.31
C TYR A 297 15.16 13.32 3.86
N CYS A 298 15.55 14.19 2.94
CA CYS A 298 15.35 13.97 1.51
C CYS A 298 16.69 13.96 0.77
N HIS A 299 16.78 13.12 -0.26
CA HIS A 299 17.83 13.12 -1.25
C HIS A 299 17.24 12.96 -2.66
N ALA A 300 17.88 13.58 -3.63
CA ALA A 300 17.61 13.34 -5.05
C ALA A 300 18.91 13.33 -5.84
N PRO A 301 19.05 12.47 -6.87
CA PRO A 301 20.25 12.40 -7.68
C PRO A 301 20.47 13.66 -8.53
N GLY A 302 19.45 14.49 -8.73
CA GLY A 302 19.48 15.77 -9.47
C GLY A 302 18.74 16.87 -8.75
N MET A 303 18.56 18.00 -9.45
CA MET A 303 17.74 19.12 -8.95
C MET A 303 16.27 18.67 -8.83
N VAL A 304 15.65 19.00 -7.72
CA VAL A 304 14.28 18.61 -7.43
C VAL A 304 13.47 19.79 -6.88
N SER A 305 12.23 19.93 -7.31
CA SER A 305 11.32 20.95 -6.78
C SER A 305 10.68 20.52 -5.47
N LEU A 306 10.28 21.50 -4.67
CA LEU A 306 9.48 21.26 -3.45
C LEU A 306 8.24 20.43 -3.74
N SER A 307 7.56 20.69 -4.86
CA SER A 307 6.34 19.96 -5.26
C SER A 307 6.57 18.46 -5.47
N ILE A 308 7.73 18.06 -6.01
CA ILE A 308 8.08 16.64 -6.16
C ILE A 308 8.29 15.99 -4.80
N LEU A 309 9.07 16.62 -3.92
CA LEU A 309 9.33 16.09 -2.58
C LEU A 309 8.02 15.97 -1.76
N VAL A 310 7.14 16.95 -1.85
CA VAL A 310 5.81 16.93 -1.21
C VAL A 310 4.96 15.78 -1.77
N LYS A 311 4.96 15.57 -3.10
CA LYS A 311 4.27 14.46 -3.75
C LYS A 311 4.78 13.11 -3.23
N VAL A 312 6.10 12.93 -3.14
CA VAL A 312 6.71 11.70 -2.62
C VAL A 312 6.37 11.49 -1.13
N ALA A 313 6.49 12.53 -0.30
CA ALA A 313 6.09 12.46 1.11
C ALA A 313 4.62 12.05 1.28
N GLY A 314 3.74 12.58 0.45
CA GLY A 314 2.31 12.24 0.44
C GLY A 314 2.02 10.81 0.02
N LYS A 315 2.90 10.20 -0.77
CA LYS A 315 2.78 8.82 -1.25
C LYS A 315 3.21 7.76 -0.21
N ARG A 316 3.64 8.14 0.98
CA ARG A 316 3.82 7.19 2.09
C ARG A 316 2.49 6.61 2.58
N TRP A 317 1.43 7.41 2.62
CA TRP A 317 0.10 6.99 3.09
C TRP A 317 -0.48 5.75 2.38
N PRO A 318 -0.37 5.55 1.05
CA PRO A 318 -0.88 4.37 0.36
C PRO A 318 -0.44 3.03 0.94
N VAL A 319 0.70 2.91 1.64
CA VAL A 319 1.11 1.64 2.26
C VAL A 319 0.18 1.25 3.43
N GLU A 320 -0.28 2.23 4.19
CA GLU A 320 -1.26 2.01 5.27
C GLU A 320 -2.61 1.53 4.68
N GLU A 321 -3.03 2.10 3.54
CA GLU A 321 -4.19 1.59 2.79
C GLU A 321 -3.95 0.17 2.26
N CYS A 322 -2.75 -0.15 1.75
CA CYS A 322 -2.39 -1.53 1.37
C CYS A 322 -2.58 -2.49 2.54
N HIS A 323 -2.06 -2.16 3.71
CA HIS A 323 -2.19 -3.00 4.89
C HIS A 323 -3.65 -3.18 5.31
N GLN A 324 -4.42 -2.10 5.37
CA GLN A 324 -5.84 -2.15 5.69
C GLN A 324 -6.62 -2.99 4.67
N GLN A 325 -6.35 -2.82 3.39
CA GLN A 325 -7.00 -3.55 2.32
C GLN A 325 -6.58 -5.03 2.30
N ALA A 326 -5.30 -5.33 2.52
CA ALA A 326 -4.81 -6.69 2.62
C ALA A 326 -5.49 -7.46 3.76
N LYS A 327 -5.59 -6.85 4.95
CA LYS A 327 -6.30 -7.43 6.09
C LYS A 327 -7.80 -7.56 5.83
N GLY A 328 -8.46 -6.47 5.43
CA GLY A 328 -9.90 -6.42 5.27
C GLY A 328 -10.44 -7.13 4.03
N GLN A 329 -9.73 -7.07 2.89
CA GLN A 329 -10.23 -7.61 1.63
C GLN A 329 -9.69 -9.01 1.31
N THR A 330 -8.44 -9.30 1.67
CA THR A 330 -7.79 -10.58 1.32
C THR A 330 -7.39 -11.42 2.52
N GLY A 331 -7.72 -10.98 3.75
CA GLY A 331 -7.54 -11.78 4.96
C GLY A 331 -6.08 -12.05 5.33
N LEU A 332 -5.18 -11.10 5.04
CA LEU A 332 -3.74 -11.23 5.28
C LEU A 332 -3.43 -11.68 6.71
N ASP A 333 -4.11 -11.16 7.72
CA ASP A 333 -3.92 -11.43 9.14
C ASP A 333 -4.86 -12.53 9.70
N GLN A 334 -5.76 -13.06 8.87
CA GLN A 334 -6.83 -13.97 9.30
C GLN A 334 -6.38 -15.45 9.26
N HIS A 335 -5.20 -15.73 9.78
CA HIS A 335 -4.63 -17.05 9.82
C HIS A 335 -4.07 -17.41 11.21
N GLN A 336 -3.87 -18.72 11.45
CA GLN A 336 -3.28 -19.29 12.66
C GLN A 336 -2.07 -20.17 12.31
N LEU A 337 -1.26 -19.74 11.34
CA LEU A 337 -0.18 -20.54 10.78
C LEU A 337 1.02 -20.58 11.73
N ARG A 338 1.54 -21.79 11.96
CA ARG A 338 2.65 -22.05 12.88
C ARG A 338 3.98 -22.22 12.16
N LEU A 339 3.95 -22.71 10.92
CA LEU A 339 5.14 -23.04 10.16
C LEU A 339 5.60 -21.86 9.30
N TRP A 340 6.91 -21.74 9.15
CA TRP A 340 7.56 -20.71 8.35
C TRP A 340 7.04 -20.66 6.91
N HIS A 341 7.11 -21.81 6.22
CA HIS A 341 6.65 -21.87 4.82
C HIS A 341 5.15 -21.63 4.68
N SER A 342 4.34 -22.10 5.63
CA SER A 342 2.89 -21.88 5.59
C SER A 342 2.52 -20.41 5.71
N PHE A 343 3.22 -19.67 6.60
CA PHE A 343 3.06 -18.24 6.74
C PHE A 343 3.37 -17.51 5.39
N HIS A 344 4.55 -17.77 4.83
CA HIS A 344 4.97 -17.11 3.58
C HIS A 344 4.06 -17.47 2.40
N ARG A 345 3.57 -18.71 2.33
CA ARG A 345 2.63 -19.17 1.32
C ARG A 345 1.28 -18.44 1.41
N HIS A 346 0.72 -18.31 2.60
CA HIS A 346 -0.51 -17.53 2.79
C HIS A 346 -0.31 -16.06 2.42
N THR A 347 0.77 -15.46 2.92
CA THR A 347 1.07 -14.05 2.67
C THR A 347 1.17 -13.76 1.18
N VAL A 348 1.93 -14.54 0.41
CA VAL A 348 2.08 -14.31 -1.04
C VAL A 348 0.77 -14.52 -1.80
N LEU A 349 -0.06 -15.53 -1.43
CA LEU A 349 -1.37 -15.72 -2.06
C LEU A 349 -2.36 -14.61 -1.71
N SER A 350 -2.29 -14.08 -0.48
CA SER A 350 -3.06 -12.89 -0.09
C SER A 350 -2.60 -11.64 -0.87
N MET A 351 -1.29 -11.48 -1.09
CA MET A 351 -0.74 -10.41 -1.95
C MET A 351 -1.17 -10.58 -3.42
N CYS A 352 -1.24 -11.79 -3.94
CA CYS A 352 -1.78 -12.06 -5.29
C CYS A 352 -3.23 -11.58 -5.41
N ALA A 353 -4.06 -11.91 -4.43
CA ALA A 353 -5.45 -11.45 -4.41
C ALA A 353 -5.54 -9.91 -4.32
N LEU A 354 -4.70 -9.26 -3.51
CA LEU A 354 -4.66 -7.80 -3.39
C LEU A 354 -4.20 -7.13 -4.69
N ALA A 355 -3.16 -7.68 -5.35
CA ALA A 355 -2.64 -7.13 -6.60
C ALA A 355 -3.68 -7.17 -7.74
N LEU A 356 -4.48 -8.24 -7.82
CA LEU A 356 -5.61 -8.28 -8.75
C LEU A 356 -6.58 -7.11 -8.53
N LEU A 357 -6.90 -6.81 -7.26
CA LEU A 357 -7.78 -5.69 -6.93
C LEU A 357 -7.12 -4.34 -7.26
N ALA A 358 -5.83 -4.18 -6.97
CA ALA A 358 -5.09 -2.95 -7.26
C ALA A 358 -5.02 -2.70 -8.77
N VAL A 359 -4.66 -3.70 -9.57
CA VAL A 359 -4.63 -3.60 -11.04
C VAL A 359 -6.02 -3.35 -11.61
N ALA A 360 -7.05 -4.01 -11.08
CA ALA A 360 -8.43 -3.79 -11.52
C ALA A 360 -8.90 -2.34 -11.32
N THR A 361 -8.36 -1.65 -10.31
CA THR A 361 -8.67 -0.23 -10.05
C THR A 361 -7.81 0.76 -10.83
N ALA A 362 -6.70 0.30 -11.41
CA ALA A 362 -5.66 1.11 -12.06
C ALA A 362 -5.85 1.28 -13.57
N ARG A 363 -7.03 1.10 -14.10
CA ARG A 363 -7.27 1.11 -15.56
C ARG A 363 -6.44 2.15 -16.32
N PRO A 364 -5.90 1.81 -17.51
CA PRO A 364 -5.19 2.76 -18.35
C PRO A 364 -6.05 3.98 -18.70
N PRO A 365 -5.47 5.17 -18.84
CA PRO A 365 -6.15 6.32 -19.40
C PRO A 365 -6.70 5.99 -20.79
N GLY A 366 -7.96 6.35 -21.08
CA GLY A 366 -8.58 6.12 -22.39
C GLY A 366 -9.29 4.78 -22.56
N THR A 367 -9.24 3.86 -21.58
CA THR A 367 -10.11 2.67 -21.62
C THR A 367 -11.53 3.10 -21.22
N PRO A 368 -12.55 2.96 -22.09
CA PRO A 368 -13.92 3.29 -21.72
C PRO A 368 -14.31 2.49 -20.46
N THR A 369 -14.76 3.18 -19.44
CA THR A 369 -15.39 2.48 -18.31
C THR A 369 -16.82 2.21 -18.73
N PRO A 370 -17.35 0.99 -18.59
CA PRO A 370 -18.73 0.68 -18.93
C PRO A 370 -19.76 1.54 -18.18
N TRP A 371 -19.35 2.13 -17.07
CA TRP A 371 -20.12 3.11 -16.33
C TRP A 371 -19.85 4.55 -16.74
N ALA A 372 -18.82 4.85 -17.53
CA ALA A 372 -18.66 6.17 -18.15
C ALA A 372 -19.68 6.38 -19.29
N ALA A 373 -20.07 5.29 -19.96
CA ALA A 373 -21.15 5.31 -20.95
C ALA A 373 -22.55 5.50 -20.34
N ALA A 374 -22.69 5.39 -19.02
CA ALA A 374 -23.91 5.68 -18.27
C ALA A 374 -23.91 7.08 -17.63
N ASP A 375 -22.88 7.89 -17.89
CA ASP A 375 -22.78 9.26 -17.40
C ASP A 375 -23.28 10.19 -18.51
N PRO A 376 -24.51 10.72 -18.42
CA PRO A 376 -25.07 11.61 -19.46
C PRO A 376 -24.27 12.91 -19.63
N ALA A 377 -23.30 13.20 -18.75
CA ALA A 377 -22.38 14.33 -18.91
C ALA A 377 -21.18 14.02 -19.81
N ALA A 378 -20.92 12.75 -20.16
CA ALA A 378 -19.82 12.37 -21.04
C ALA A 378 -20.13 12.67 -22.53
N ASP A 379 -21.39 12.86 -22.89
CA ASP A 379 -21.82 13.11 -24.26
C ASP A 379 -21.84 14.62 -24.69
N ALA A 380 -21.50 15.51 -23.78
CA ALA A 380 -21.38 16.91 -24.06
C ALA A 380 -19.98 17.30 -24.53
N GLY A 381 -19.51 16.77 -25.64
CA GLY A 381 -18.51 17.36 -26.57
C GLY A 381 -17.28 18.09 -26.01
N THR A 382 -16.91 17.91 -24.75
CA THR A 382 -15.72 18.49 -24.17
C THR A 382 -14.71 17.40 -23.85
N THR A 383 -13.60 17.45 -24.55
CA THR A 383 -12.36 16.72 -24.26
C THR A 383 -11.75 17.16 -22.91
N GLY A 384 -12.56 17.25 -21.87
CA GLY A 384 -12.19 17.61 -20.52
C GLY A 384 -12.65 16.55 -19.57
N GLN A 385 -11.74 16.04 -18.78
CA GLN A 385 -12.06 15.10 -17.75
C GLN A 385 -13.08 15.68 -16.80
N PRO A 386 -14.05 14.87 -16.37
CA PRO A 386 -15.05 15.24 -15.41
C PRO A 386 -14.50 15.44 -14.05
N GLU A 387 -13.86 16.49 -13.77
CA GLU A 387 -13.03 16.55 -12.83
C GLU A 387 -12.96 17.60 -11.97
N HIS A 388 -13.70 18.18 -11.80
CA HIS A 388 -13.56 19.18 -11.45
C HIS A 388 -13.39 19.56 -10.17
N TRP A 389 -13.96 19.77 -9.54
CA TRP A 389 -13.60 19.67 -8.16
C TRP A 389 -12.76 18.46 -7.95
N ARG A 390 -12.45 17.85 -8.83
CA ARG A 390 -11.63 17.28 -9.68
C ARG A 390 -10.31 17.93 -9.62
N ASP A 391 -9.66 18.44 -10.26
CA ASP A 391 -8.27 18.83 -10.22
C ASP A 391 -7.98 20.20 -10.86
N THR A 392 -8.99 20.96 -11.20
CA THR A 392 -8.81 22.26 -11.87
C THR A 392 -8.33 23.38 -10.95
N GLY A 393 -8.08 23.09 -9.64
CA GLY A 393 -7.74 24.13 -8.66
C GLY A 393 -8.86 25.16 -8.43
N LYS A 394 -9.98 25.05 -9.16
CA LYS A 394 -11.16 25.86 -8.90
C LYS A 394 -11.98 25.15 -7.85
N LEU A 395 -11.96 25.69 -6.67
CA LEU A 395 -12.88 25.33 -5.62
C LEU A 395 -14.29 25.49 -6.14
N PRO A 396 -15.12 24.48 -6.14
CA PRO A 396 -16.47 24.69 -6.47
C PRO A 396 -17.04 25.40 -5.30
N ALA A 397 -17.75 26.38 -5.53
CA ALA A 397 -18.80 26.64 -4.66
C ALA A 397 -18.46 27.38 -3.37
N ARG A 398 -19.33 28.18 -3.00
CA ARG A 398 -19.33 28.92 -1.73
C ARG A 398 -19.57 27.96 -0.58
N PRO A 399 -18.99 28.19 0.61
CA PRO A 399 -19.31 27.43 1.81
C PRO A 399 -20.83 27.35 2.02
N GLY A 400 -21.37 26.13 2.27
CA GLY A 400 -22.81 25.92 2.49
C GLY A 400 -23.63 25.64 1.24
N GLU A 401 -23.08 25.68 0.04
CA GLU A 401 -23.81 25.33 -1.18
C GLU A 401 -24.22 23.84 -1.18
N LYS A 402 -25.44 23.58 -1.68
CA LYS A 402 -25.93 22.21 -1.82
C LYS A 402 -25.16 21.44 -2.90
N PRO A 403 -24.97 20.11 -2.71
CA PRO A 403 -24.33 19.31 -3.75
C PRO A 403 -25.14 19.41 -5.04
N PRO A 404 -24.49 19.43 -6.21
CA PRO A 404 -25.19 19.32 -7.47
C PRO A 404 -26.02 18.01 -7.49
N ARG A 405 -27.08 17.99 -8.28
CA ARG A 405 -27.97 16.81 -8.39
C ARG A 405 -27.18 15.56 -8.81
N ASP A 406 -26.20 15.74 -9.67
CA ASP A 406 -25.25 14.69 -10.03
C ASP A 406 -23.84 15.08 -9.58
N THR A 407 -23.30 14.32 -8.63
CA THR A 407 -21.92 14.45 -8.14
C THR A 407 -20.95 13.49 -8.85
N GLY A 408 -21.42 12.79 -9.88
CA GLY A 408 -20.65 11.80 -10.63
C GLY A 408 -20.34 10.53 -9.84
N LEU A 409 -19.44 9.72 -10.40
CA LEU A 409 -18.93 8.50 -9.77
C LEU A 409 -17.46 8.67 -9.39
N ILE A 410 -17.09 8.25 -8.19
CA ILE A 410 -15.67 8.08 -7.87
C ILE A 410 -15.10 6.90 -8.65
N ARG A 411 -13.78 6.86 -8.81
CA ARG A 411 -13.09 5.67 -9.34
C ARG A 411 -13.45 4.43 -8.52
N VAL A 412 -13.41 3.26 -9.16
CA VAL A 412 -13.61 1.97 -8.46
C VAL A 412 -12.57 1.84 -7.37
N THR A 413 -13.00 1.70 -6.14
CA THR A 413 -12.11 1.43 -5.00
C THR A 413 -11.81 -0.06 -4.91
N VAL A 414 -10.72 -0.43 -4.22
CA VAL A 414 -10.36 -1.85 -4.00
C VAL A 414 -11.49 -2.66 -3.34
N PRO A 415 -12.18 -2.17 -2.28
CA PRO A 415 -13.35 -2.88 -1.76
C PRO A 415 -14.47 -3.04 -2.77
N GLU A 416 -14.67 -2.08 -3.66
CA GLU A 416 -15.71 -2.16 -4.68
C GLU A 416 -15.32 -3.10 -5.82
N ALA A 417 -14.05 -3.10 -6.27
CA ALA A 417 -13.52 -4.08 -7.22
C ALA A 417 -13.72 -5.51 -6.69
N ARG A 418 -13.44 -5.76 -5.41
CA ARG A 418 -13.71 -7.05 -4.78
C ARG A 418 -15.18 -7.42 -4.81
N ARG A 419 -16.09 -6.50 -4.50
CA ARG A 419 -17.54 -6.75 -4.55
C ARG A 419 -18.01 -7.09 -5.96
N LEU A 420 -17.47 -6.40 -6.96
CA LEU A 420 -17.77 -6.68 -8.37
C LEU A 420 -17.27 -8.07 -8.78
N LEU A 421 -16.05 -8.46 -8.37
CA LEU A 421 -15.52 -9.81 -8.58
C LEU A 421 -16.39 -10.88 -7.90
N ALA A 422 -16.75 -10.67 -6.64
CA ALA A 422 -17.62 -11.59 -5.90
C ALA A 422 -19.04 -11.67 -6.51
N ALA A 423 -19.58 -10.56 -7.02
CA ALA A 423 -20.88 -10.49 -7.66
C ALA A 423 -20.88 -11.12 -9.05
N SER A 424 -19.74 -11.19 -9.74
CA SER A 424 -19.63 -11.87 -11.02
C SER A 424 -19.97 -13.36 -10.92
N ALA A 425 -19.80 -13.94 -9.74
CA ALA A 425 -20.23 -15.31 -9.43
C ALA A 425 -21.73 -15.43 -9.08
N ARG A 426 -22.45 -14.31 -8.83
CA ARG A 426 -23.81 -14.28 -8.27
C ARG A 426 -24.88 -13.53 -9.10
N GLY A 427 -24.54 -12.96 -10.28
CA GLY A 427 -25.52 -12.28 -11.15
C GLY A 427 -25.54 -10.74 -11.05
N THR A 428 -26.50 -10.12 -11.78
CA THR A 428 -26.56 -8.65 -12.04
C THR A 428 -26.86 -7.75 -10.84
N TYR A 429 -27.39 -8.29 -9.77
CA TYR A 429 -27.84 -7.51 -8.59
C TYR A 429 -26.72 -6.73 -7.90
N GLY A 430 -25.51 -7.31 -7.86
CA GLY A 430 -24.34 -6.65 -7.25
C GLY A 430 -23.86 -5.38 -7.95
N TYR A 431 -24.16 -5.23 -9.24
CA TYR A 431 -23.70 -4.08 -10.03
C TYR A 431 -24.51 -2.80 -9.74
N THR A 432 -25.84 -2.91 -9.63
CA THR A 432 -26.70 -1.78 -9.28
C THR A 432 -26.31 -1.20 -7.92
N TRP A 433 -26.03 -2.07 -6.95
CA TRP A 433 -25.52 -1.66 -5.64
C TRP A 433 -24.13 -1.02 -5.69
N SER A 434 -23.26 -1.43 -6.60
CA SER A 434 -21.96 -0.80 -6.82
C SER A 434 -22.11 0.65 -7.26
N ILE A 435 -22.92 0.92 -8.27
CA ILE A 435 -23.20 2.28 -8.75
C ILE A 435 -23.79 3.13 -7.63
N TRP A 436 -24.77 2.60 -6.91
CA TRP A 436 -25.40 3.33 -5.79
C TRP A 436 -24.37 3.71 -4.72
N ARG A 437 -23.54 2.78 -4.25
CA ARG A 437 -22.50 3.05 -3.26
C ARG A 437 -21.52 4.12 -3.72
N ARG A 438 -21.06 4.05 -4.95
CA ARG A 438 -20.09 4.99 -5.52
C ARG A 438 -20.66 6.41 -5.64
N ARG A 439 -21.93 6.53 -6.02
CA ARG A 439 -22.65 7.83 -6.00
C ARG A 439 -22.81 8.36 -4.57
N HIS A 440 -23.14 7.51 -3.64
CA HIS A 440 -23.27 7.89 -2.22
C HIS A 440 -21.91 8.36 -1.65
N GLN A 441 -20.83 7.67 -1.95
CA GLN A 441 -19.47 8.07 -1.55
C GLN A 441 -19.03 9.39 -2.20
N ALA A 442 -19.38 9.64 -3.45
CA ALA A 442 -19.11 10.91 -4.12
C ALA A 442 -19.80 12.08 -3.39
N ARG A 443 -21.08 11.89 -3.02
CA ARG A 443 -21.85 12.88 -2.25
C ARG A 443 -21.26 13.10 -0.85
N ALA A 444 -20.88 12.04 -0.15
CA ALA A 444 -20.24 12.15 1.16
C ALA A 444 -18.91 12.93 1.09
N ARG A 445 -18.08 12.68 0.06
CA ARG A 445 -16.85 13.44 -0.19
C ARG A 445 -17.12 14.94 -0.37
N TRP A 446 -18.17 15.29 -1.12
CA TRP A 446 -18.56 16.68 -1.32
C TRP A 446 -18.93 17.35 0.01
N HIS A 447 -19.72 16.70 0.88
CA HIS A 447 -20.05 17.24 2.21
C HIS A 447 -18.82 17.42 3.11
N HIS A 448 -17.87 16.47 3.09
CA HIS A 448 -16.62 16.62 3.83
C HIS A 448 -15.80 17.82 3.35
N TYR A 449 -15.77 18.03 2.05
CA TYR A 449 -15.08 19.17 1.46
C TYR A 449 -15.73 20.48 1.89
N GLN A 450 -17.06 20.59 1.86
CA GLN A 450 -17.77 21.76 2.35
C GLN A 450 -17.49 22.06 3.84
N ALA A 451 -17.45 21.01 4.66
CA ALA A 451 -17.10 21.16 6.07
C ALA A 451 -15.66 21.69 6.28
N GLN A 452 -14.72 21.28 5.43
CA GLN A 452 -13.35 21.79 5.47
C GLN A 452 -13.29 23.30 5.08
N LEU A 453 -14.05 23.70 4.06
CA LEU A 453 -14.14 25.11 3.67
C LEU A 453 -14.72 26.01 4.79
N GLN A 454 -15.70 25.50 5.53
CA GLN A 454 -16.28 26.21 6.67
C GLN A 454 -15.35 26.27 7.88
N ALA A 455 -14.46 25.31 8.04
CA ALA A 455 -13.51 25.23 9.15
C ALA A 455 -12.18 25.97 8.85
N ALA A 456 -11.94 26.38 7.59
CA ALA A 456 -10.77 27.15 7.25
C ALA A 456 -10.90 28.57 7.87
N PRO A 457 -9.89 29.06 8.59
CA PRO A 457 -9.90 30.46 9.04
C PRO A 457 -9.90 31.42 7.85
N PRO A 458 -10.51 32.61 7.99
CA PRO A 458 -10.60 33.60 6.92
C PRO A 458 -9.26 34.08 6.40
#